data_60f64ef76d6842757e721655194ec9b5
#
_entry.id   60f64ef76d6842757e721655194ec9b5
#
_cell.length_a   1.000
_cell.length_b   1.000
_cell.length_c   1.000
_cell.angle_alpha   90.00
_cell.angle_beta   90.00
_cell.angle_gamma   90.00
#
_symmetry.space_group_name_H-M   'P 1'
#
loop_
_entity.id
_entity.type
_entity.pdbx_description
1 polymer ?
#
loop_
_entity_poly.entity_id
_entity_poly.type
_entity_poly.pdbx_seq_one_letter_code
_entity_poly.pdbx_strand_id
1 'polypeptide(L)'
;HRRSSAASDVYKRQIYRGVLYAGLMITENGPKLIEYNARFGDPETQVLLMRLKTDLLPALIACADGTLDQINLDWDRSAAICVVMAANGYPAEYKKGTSIKGLQKAGKIEGTQIFHAGTLLNQQGDLIANGGRVLGITSLGEDLTMAQKRAYAAVDLIDWTDGFCRRDIGWRAI
;
A
#
# COMPACT_ATOMS: atom_id res chain seq x y z
N HIS A 1 -16.99 25.58 -6.36
CA HIS A 1 -16.27 24.63 -5.49
C HIS A 1 -14.78 24.98 -5.22
N ARG A 2 -14.35 26.19 -5.60
CA ARG A 2 -12.93 26.61 -5.38
C ARG A 2 -12.66 27.25 -4.00
N ARG A 3 -13.61 27.23 -3.06
CA ARG A 3 -13.50 28.02 -1.80
C ARG A 3 -13.34 27.23 -0.52
N SER A 4 -13.36 25.89 -0.53
CA SER A 4 -13.47 25.19 0.75
C SER A 4 -12.17 24.76 1.39
N SER A 5 -11.12 24.37 0.63
CA SER A 5 -9.91 23.85 1.25
C SER A 5 -8.92 24.93 1.65
N ALA A 6 -8.48 25.78 0.72
CA ALA A 6 -7.49 26.80 1.01
C ALA A 6 -7.97 27.89 1.99
N ALA A 7 -9.26 28.27 1.93
CA ALA A 7 -9.84 29.24 2.86
C ALA A 7 -10.04 28.67 4.27
N SER A 8 -10.29 27.37 4.39
CA SER A 8 -10.41 26.68 5.69
C SER A 8 -9.06 26.60 6.41
N ASP A 9 -7.98 26.32 5.69
CA ASP A 9 -6.65 26.15 6.28
C ASP A 9 -6.02 27.48 6.70
N VAL A 10 -6.22 28.52 5.92
CA VAL A 10 -5.83 29.89 6.30
C VAL A 10 -6.59 30.38 7.54
N TYR A 11 -7.84 29.99 7.67
CA TYR A 11 -8.70 30.42 8.79
C TYR A 11 -8.33 29.75 10.11
N LYS A 12 -7.92 28.47 10.09
CA LYS A 12 -7.64 27.72 11.32
C LYS A 12 -6.20 27.81 11.80
N ARG A 13 -5.24 28.13 10.94
CA ARG A 13 -3.78 28.23 11.24
C ARG A 13 -3.27 27.11 12.17
N GLN A 14 -3.85 25.92 12.03
CA GLN A 14 -3.45 24.78 12.84
C GLN A 14 -2.16 24.17 12.25
N ILE A 15 -1.16 24.00 13.09
CA ILE A 15 0.04 23.25 12.74
C ILE A 15 -0.38 21.79 12.61
N TYR A 16 -0.26 21.24 11.40
CA TYR A 16 -0.44 19.82 11.18
C TYR A 16 0.87 19.07 11.45
N ARG A 17 0.80 18.04 12.28
CA ARG A 17 1.88 17.09 12.53
C ARG A 17 1.37 15.69 12.26
N GLY A 18 2.02 14.97 11.35
CA GLY A 18 1.58 13.64 10.93
C GLY A 18 1.94 13.34 9.48
N VAL A 19 1.40 12.26 8.96
CA VAL A 19 1.59 11.84 7.58
C VAL A 19 0.53 12.48 6.70
N LEU A 20 0.98 13.15 5.64
CA LEU A 20 0.11 13.70 4.61
C LEU A 20 0.38 12.96 3.30
N TYR A 21 -0.61 12.24 2.80
CA TYR A 21 -0.62 11.67 1.46
C TYR A 21 -1.30 12.66 0.51
N ALA A 22 -0.62 13.02 -0.58
CA ALA A 22 -1.16 13.85 -1.64
C ALA A 22 -1.38 13.01 -2.90
N GLY A 23 -2.63 12.76 -3.25
CA GLY A 23 -3.02 12.17 -4.53
C GLY A 23 -2.91 13.21 -5.64
N LEU A 24 -2.00 13.00 -6.58
CA LEU A 24 -1.73 13.94 -7.67
C LEU A 24 -2.02 13.30 -9.03
N MET A 25 -2.59 14.09 -9.94
CA MET A 25 -2.66 13.78 -11.36
C MET A 25 -1.62 14.63 -12.09
N ILE A 26 -0.66 13.98 -12.75
CA ILE A 26 0.30 14.66 -13.61
C ILE A 26 -0.36 14.91 -14.96
N THR A 27 -0.44 16.18 -15.35
CA THR A 27 -1.03 16.64 -16.61
C THR A 27 -0.02 17.48 -17.38
N GLU A 28 -0.31 17.76 -18.66
CA GLU A 28 0.49 18.66 -19.49
C GLU A 28 0.66 20.06 -18.87
N ASN A 29 -0.30 20.50 -18.07
CA ASN A 29 -0.28 21.77 -17.34
C ASN A 29 0.27 21.63 -15.90
N GLY A 30 1.07 20.59 -15.61
CA GLY A 30 1.66 20.32 -14.31
C GLY A 30 0.76 19.46 -13.39
N PRO A 31 1.21 19.22 -12.15
CA PRO A 31 0.50 18.38 -11.22
C PRO A 31 -0.80 19.04 -10.73
N LYS A 32 -1.88 18.27 -10.71
CA LYS A 32 -3.17 18.67 -10.15
C LYS A 32 -3.50 17.79 -8.95
N LEU A 33 -3.88 18.42 -7.86
CA LEU A 33 -4.30 17.74 -6.66
C LEU A 33 -5.67 17.09 -6.86
N ILE A 34 -5.75 15.80 -6.55
CA ILE A 34 -7.00 15.03 -6.50
C ILE A 34 -7.55 15.07 -5.09
N GLU A 35 -6.73 14.63 -4.11
CA GLU A 35 -7.12 14.54 -2.71
C GLU A 35 -5.91 14.63 -1.76
N TYR A 36 -6.20 14.96 -0.50
CA TYR A 36 -5.29 14.74 0.63
C TYR A 36 -5.86 13.70 1.56
N ASN A 37 -4.99 12.83 2.09
CA ASN A 37 -5.30 11.95 3.20
C ASN A 37 -4.33 12.24 4.36
N ALA A 38 -4.86 12.41 5.57
CA ALA A 38 -4.08 12.66 6.78
C ALA A 38 -3.62 11.35 7.43
N ARG A 39 -3.08 10.45 6.61
CA ARG A 39 -2.60 9.11 6.98
C ARG A 39 -1.75 8.53 5.87
N PHE A 40 -1.05 7.45 6.15
CA PHE A 40 -0.44 6.66 5.09
C PHE A 40 -1.49 6.16 4.08
N GLY A 41 -1.09 6.05 2.82
CA GLY A 41 -1.94 5.50 1.77
C GLY A 41 -2.13 3.98 1.90
N ASP A 42 -3.13 3.46 1.25
CA ASP A 42 -3.39 2.03 1.11
C ASP A 42 -3.74 1.77 -0.37
N PRO A 43 -2.85 1.15 -1.15
CA PRO A 43 -1.70 0.29 -0.75
C PRO A 43 -0.32 0.96 -0.76
N GLU A 44 -0.19 2.28 -0.67
CA GLU A 44 1.10 2.98 -0.79
C GLU A 44 2.03 2.71 0.40
N THR A 45 1.47 2.49 1.60
CA THR A 45 2.25 2.20 2.82
C THR A 45 3.17 0.99 2.65
N GLN A 46 2.69 -0.06 2.01
CA GLN A 46 3.42 -1.30 1.83
C GLN A 46 4.70 -1.09 1.02
N VAL A 47 4.62 -0.35 -0.09
CA VAL A 47 5.80 -0.06 -0.91
C VAL A 47 6.76 0.91 -0.22
N LEU A 48 6.24 1.86 0.54
CA LEU A 48 7.06 2.79 1.32
C LEU A 48 7.86 2.05 2.40
N LEU A 49 7.18 1.23 3.21
CA LEU A 49 7.82 0.51 4.32
C LEU A 49 8.85 -0.52 3.84
N MET A 50 8.62 -1.19 2.72
CA MET A 50 9.62 -2.10 2.16
C MET A 50 10.88 -1.39 1.65
N ARG A 51 10.78 -0.11 1.29
CA ARG A 51 11.92 0.71 0.84
C ARG A 51 12.57 1.52 1.96
N LEU A 52 11.89 1.71 3.09
CA LEU A 52 12.44 2.46 4.21
C LEU A 52 13.47 1.62 4.96
N LYS A 53 14.72 2.06 5.01
CA LYS A 53 15.80 1.43 5.78
C LYS A 53 15.90 1.95 7.19
N THR A 54 15.57 3.21 7.40
CA THR A 54 15.52 3.85 8.72
C THR A 54 14.37 3.28 9.53
N ASP A 55 14.56 3.05 10.81
CA ASP A 55 13.45 2.72 11.71
C ASP A 55 12.39 3.82 11.66
N LEU A 56 11.14 3.43 11.43
CA LEU A 56 10.03 4.35 11.31
C LEU A 56 9.66 5.03 12.63
N LEU A 57 9.80 4.32 13.76
CA LEU A 57 9.35 4.82 15.06
C LEU A 57 10.03 6.12 15.49
N PRO A 58 11.37 6.27 15.41
CA PRO A 58 12.02 7.55 15.67
C PRO A 58 11.52 8.70 14.79
N ALA A 59 11.25 8.42 13.51
CA ALA A 59 10.70 9.41 12.58
C ALA A 59 9.28 9.85 12.97
N LEU A 60 8.43 8.93 13.42
CA LEU A 60 7.08 9.26 13.91
C LEU A 60 7.13 10.08 15.21
N ILE A 61 8.04 9.76 16.13
CA ILE A 61 8.26 10.53 17.36
C ILE A 61 8.72 11.94 17.00
N ALA A 62 9.75 12.07 16.16
CA ALA A 62 10.26 13.37 15.73
C ALA A 62 9.19 14.20 14.98
N CYS A 63 8.32 13.55 14.22
CA CYS A 63 7.17 14.22 13.60
C CYS A 63 6.21 14.79 14.64
N ALA A 64 5.88 14.02 15.68
CA ALA A 64 5.01 14.47 16.77
C ALA A 64 5.64 15.63 17.56
N ASP A 65 6.93 15.55 17.83
CA ASP A 65 7.69 16.57 18.58
C ASP A 65 8.02 17.82 17.74
N GLY A 66 7.89 17.75 16.42
CA GLY A 66 8.23 18.84 15.51
C GLY A 66 9.72 18.99 15.24
N THR A 67 10.47 17.90 15.35
CA THR A 67 11.94 17.82 15.15
C THR A 67 12.30 16.91 13.96
N LEU A 68 11.38 16.70 13.02
CA LEU A 68 11.57 15.80 11.89
C LEU A 68 12.73 16.21 10.97
N ASP A 69 13.06 17.49 10.93
CA ASP A 69 14.22 18.06 10.23
C ASP A 69 15.58 17.55 10.77
N GLN A 70 15.60 16.96 11.97
CA GLN A 70 16.78 16.34 12.58
C GLN A 70 16.92 14.85 12.26
N ILE A 71 15.94 14.25 11.60
CA ILE A 71 15.93 12.83 11.22
C ILE A 71 16.26 12.68 9.73
N ASN A 72 17.25 11.86 9.44
CA ASN A 72 17.55 11.47 8.08
C ASN A 72 16.85 10.12 7.76
N LEU A 73 16.02 10.10 6.72
CA LEU A 73 15.36 8.89 6.23
C LEU A 73 16.21 8.28 5.10
N ASP A 74 16.75 7.10 5.34
CA ASP A 74 17.47 6.32 4.34
C ASP A 74 16.52 5.36 3.62
N TRP A 75 16.59 5.37 2.29
CA TRP A 75 15.71 4.62 1.42
C TRP A 75 16.47 3.61 0.59
N ASP A 76 15.93 2.41 0.45
CA ASP A 76 16.42 1.46 -0.54
C ASP A 76 16.21 2.02 -1.96
N ARG A 77 17.20 1.80 -2.82
CA ARG A 77 17.15 2.24 -4.22
C ARG A 77 16.29 1.35 -5.10
N SER A 78 15.96 0.16 -4.63
CA SER A 78 15.10 -0.79 -5.35
C SER A 78 13.75 -0.15 -5.69
N ALA A 79 13.21 -0.53 -6.83
CA ALA A 79 11.82 -0.27 -7.14
C ALA A 79 10.91 -1.19 -6.31
N ALA A 80 9.69 -0.75 -6.03
CA ALA A 80 8.71 -1.54 -5.31
C ALA A 80 7.33 -1.45 -5.97
N ILE A 81 6.59 -2.54 -5.95
CA ILE A 81 5.21 -2.60 -6.43
C ILE A 81 4.36 -3.39 -5.44
N CYS A 82 3.12 -2.98 -5.27
CA CYS A 82 2.12 -3.70 -4.49
C CYS A 82 0.94 -4.09 -5.38
N VAL A 83 0.63 -5.38 -5.44
CA VAL A 83 -0.56 -5.92 -6.10
C VAL A 83 -1.57 -6.31 -5.03
N VAL A 84 -2.71 -5.64 -5.01
CA VAL A 84 -3.79 -5.94 -4.07
C VAL A 84 -4.61 -7.11 -4.59
N MET A 85 -4.82 -8.12 -3.74
CA MET A 85 -5.81 -9.17 -3.97
C MET A 85 -7.08 -8.85 -3.20
N ALA A 86 -8.20 -8.83 -3.90
CA ALA A 86 -9.51 -8.47 -3.37
C ALA A 86 -10.50 -9.64 -3.50
N ALA A 87 -11.53 -9.65 -2.66
CA ALA A 87 -12.60 -10.62 -2.75
C ALA A 87 -13.46 -10.36 -4.02
N ASN A 88 -13.85 -11.42 -4.71
CA ASN A 88 -14.73 -11.33 -5.88
C ASN A 88 -16.02 -10.59 -5.51
N GLY A 89 -16.37 -9.58 -6.31
CA GLY A 89 -17.48 -8.68 -6.06
C GLY A 89 -17.09 -7.33 -5.47
N TYR A 90 -15.93 -7.20 -4.82
CA TYR A 90 -15.47 -5.91 -4.30
C TYR A 90 -15.33 -4.87 -5.44
N PRO A 91 -15.77 -3.57 -5.27
CA PRO A 91 -16.21 -2.92 -4.02
C PRO A 91 -17.68 -3.11 -3.66
N ALA A 92 -18.46 -3.87 -4.46
CA ALA A 92 -19.85 -4.20 -4.13
C ALA A 92 -19.92 -5.35 -3.10
N GLU A 93 -20.98 -6.13 -3.10
CA GLU A 93 -21.12 -7.27 -2.18
C GLU A 93 -20.11 -8.39 -2.50
N TYR A 94 -19.48 -8.93 -1.46
CA TYR A 94 -18.49 -9.99 -1.55
C TYR A 94 -18.67 -11.03 -0.44
N LYS A 95 -18.25 -12.25 -0.72
CA LYS A 95 -18.30 -13.37 0.21
C LYS A 95 -17.15 -13.29 1.22
N LYS A 96 -17.44 -13.53 2.49
CA LYS A 96 -16.47 -13.66 3.58
C LYS A 96 -16.29 -15.13 3.97
N GLY A 97 -15.21 -15.43 4.70
CA GLY A 97 -14.93 -16.76 5.22
C GLY A 97 -14.32 -17.72 4.22
N THR A 98 -13.90 -17.25 3.05
CA THR A 98 -13.30 -18.08 2.01
C THR A 98 -11.84 -18.38 2.30
N SER A 99 -11.41 -19.63 2.16
CA SER A 99 -10.07 -20.10 2.53
C SER A 99 -9.00 -19.58 1.57
N ILE A 100 -7.85 -19.18 2.13
CA ILE A 100 -6.67 -18.71 1.39
C ILE A 100 -5.49 -19.62 1.70
N LYS A 101 -4.83 -20.15 0.68
CA LYS A 101 -3.69 -21.05 0.79
C LYS A 101 -2.51 -20.55 -0.02
N GLY A 102 -1.35 -21.20 0.11
CA GLY A 102 -0.18 -20.94 -0.72
C GLY A 102 0.74 -19.79 -0.23
N LEU A 103 0.36 -19.01 0.81
CA LEU A 103 1.12 -17.84 1.25
C LEU A 103 2.56 -18.17 1.63
N GLN A 104 2.81 -19.33 2.25
CA GLN A 104 4.17 -19.74 2.61
C GLN A 104 5.09 -19.93 1.39
N LYS A 105 4.55 -20.41 0.27
CA LYS A 105 5.30 -20.55 -0.98
C LYS A 105 5.50 -19.18 -1.65
N ALA A 106 4.44 -18.39 -1.70
CA ALA A 106 4.46 -17.05 -2.28
C ALA A 106 5.47 -16.14 -1.55
N GLY A 107 5.50 -16.17 -0.22
CA GLY A 107 6.42 -15.37 0.59
C GLY A 107 7.89 -15.80 0.51
N LYS A 108 8.23 -16.93 -0.15
CA LYS A 108 9.62 -17.33 -0.42
C LYS A 108 10.21 -16.69 -1.67
N ILE A 109 9.39 -16.01 -2.47
CA ILE A 109 9.91 -15.26 -3.61
C ILE A 109 10.77 -14.11 -3.10
N GLU A 110 11.99 -14.03 -3.60
CA GLU A 110 12.98 -13.03 -3.20
C GLU A 110 12.42 -11.61 -3.29
N GLY A 111 12.66 -10.81 -2.25
CA GLY A 111 12.22 -9.42 -2.19
C GLY A 111 10.70 -9.25 -2.06
N THR A 112 9.95 -10.32 -1.78
CA THR A 112 8.49 -10.28 -1.68
C THR A 112 8.03 -10.40 -0.23
N GLN A 113 7.08 -9.53 0.14
CA GLN A 113 6.36 -9.55 1.41
C GLN A 113 4.86 -9.60 1.14
N ILE A 114 4.15 -10.45 1.88
CA ILE A 114 2.69 -10.53 1.83
C ILE A 114 2.13 -9.80 3.04
N PHE A 115 1.42 -8.71 2.80
CA PHE A 115 0.75 -7.95 3.85
C PHE A 115 -0.70 -8.41 3.99
N HIS A 116 -1.09 -8.68 5.21
CA HIS A 116 -2.45 -9.04 5.56
C HIS A 116 -3.28 -7.77 5.79
N ALA A 117 -4.45 -7.70 5.14
CA ALA A 117 -5.45 -6.65 5.33
C ALA A 117 -6.75 -7.29 5.84
N GLY A 118 -7.70 -7.59 4.98
CA GLY A 118 -8.95 -8.24 5.36
C GLY A 118 -8.83 -9.75 5.54
N THR A 119 -7.93 -10.23 6.36
CA THR A 119 -7.76 -11.66 6.68
C THR A 119 -8.11 -11.96 8.13
N LEU A 120 -8.46 -13.21 8.42
CA LEU A 120 -8.75 -13.73 9.75
C LEU A 120 -8.31 -15.20 9.83
N LEU A 121 -7.94 -15.68 11.01
CA LEU A 121 -7.83 -17.11 11.28
C LEU A 121 -9.18 -17.62 11.78
N ASN A 122 -9.68 -18.72 11.19
CA ASN A 122 -10.89 -19.38 11.66
C ASN A 122 -10.62 -20.20 12.92
N GLN A 123 -11.63 -20.85 13.48
CA GLN A 123 -11.49 -21.67 14.70
C GLN A 123 -10.57 -22.89 14.52
N GLN A 124 -10.36 -23.32 13.28
CA GLN A 124 -9.46 -24.42 12.92
C GLN A 124 -8.03 -23.95 12.66
N GLY A 125 -7.78 -22.63 12.69
CA GLY A 125 -6.48 -22.05 12.40
C GLY A 125 -6.20 -21.82 10.91
N ASP A 126 -7.20 -22.01 10.02
CA ASP A 126 -7.06 -21.71 8.60
C ASP A 126 -7.18 -20.22 8.34
N LEU A 127 -6.37 -19.71 7.41
CA LEU A 127 -6.48 -18.34 6.95
C LEU A 127 -7.68 -18.18 6.02
N ILE A 128 -8.51 -17.19 6.32
CA ILE A 128 -9.72 -16.88 5.55
C ILE A 128 -9.79 -15.39 5.21
N ALA A 129 -10.46 -15.08 4.10
CA ALA A 129 -10.80 -13.71 3.71
C ALA A 129 -11.97 -13.18 4.55
N ASN A 130 -11.81 -12.01 5.16
CA ASN A 130 -12.83 -11.33 5.96
C ASN A 130 -12.98 -9.85 5.63
N GLY A 131 -12.57 -9.44 4.44
CA GLY A 131 -12.64 -8.06 3.95
C GLY A 131 -12.74 -7.99 2.43
N GLY A 132 -12.92 -6.80 1.91
CA GLY A 132 -12.95 -6.56 0.46
C GLY A 132 -11.55 -6.59 -0.14
N ARG A 133 -10.61 -5.76 0.36
CA ARG A 133 -9.18 -5.89 0.08
C ARG A 133 -8.57 -6.79 1.14
N VAL A 134 -7.89 -7.84 0.74
CA VAL A 134 -7.55 -8.97 1.62
C VAL A 134 -6.06 -9.16 1.79
N LEU A 135 -5.29 -9.10 0.71
CA LEU A 135 -3.84 -9.21 0.73
C LEU A 135 -3.20 -8.10 -0.11
N GLY A 136 -2.02 -7.63 0.32
CA GLY A 136 -1.13 -6.79 -0.46
C GLY A 136 0.15 -7.54 -0.77
N ILE A 137 0.33 -7.97 -2.01
CA ILE A 137 1.54 -8.67 -2.45
C ILE A 137 2.53 -7.63 -2.92
N THR A 138 3.55 -7.38 -2.11
CA THR A 138 4.50 -6.31 -2.35
C THR A 138 5.88 -6.88 -2.62
N SER A 139 6.50 -6.46 -3.73
CA SER A 139 7.82 -6.96 -4.12
C SER A 139 8.78 -5.83 -4.45
N LEU A 140 10.05 -6.03 -4.08
CA LEU A 140 11.19 -5.24 -4.50
C LEU A 140 11.83 -5.82 -5.75
N GLY A 141 12.41 -4.97 -6.58
CA GLY A 141 13.21 -5.34 -7.73
C GLY A 141 14.24 -4.27 -8.04
N GLU A 142 15.27 -4.61 -8.81
CA GLU A 142 16.25 -3.64 -9.31
C GLU A 142 15.60 -2.54 -10.15
N ASP A 143 14.50 -2.89 -10.83
CA ASP A 143 13.62 -2.00 -11.56
C ASP A 143 12.13 -2.41 -11.34
N LEU A 144 11.20 -1.62 -11.90
CA LEU A 144 9.77 -1.90 -11.80
C LEU A 144 9.35 -3.18 -12.52
N THR A 145 10.01 -3.53 -13.60
CA THR A 145 9.73 -4.76 -14.37
C THR A 145 10.02 -5.99 -13.51
N MET A 146 11.16 -6.01 -12.82
CA MET A 146 11.53 -7.11 -11.93
C MET A 146 10.61 -7.15 -10.70
N ALA A 147 10.31 -6.00 -10.09
CA ALA A 147 9.37 -5.92 -8.97
C ALA A 147 7.99 -6.45 -9.36
N GLN A 148 7.47 -6.07 -10.53
CA GLN A 148 6.19 -6.55 -11.05
C GLN A 148 6.20 -8.06 -11.30
N LYS A 149 7.23 -8.58 -11.95
CA LYS A 149 7.39 -10.01 -12.23
C LYS A 149 7.37 -10.84 -10.94
N ARG A 150 8.10 -10.41 -9.91
CA ARG A 150 8.14 -11.05 -8.59
C ARG A 150 6.76 -11.01 -7.91
N ALA A 151 6.10 -9.85 -7.91
CA ALA A 151 4.78 -9.69 -7.30
C ALA A 151 3.74 -10.63 -7.94
N TYR A 152 3.67 -10.68 -9.26
CA TYR A 152 2.73 -11.58 -9.94
C TYR A 152 3.11 -13.05 -9.81
N ALA A 153 4.39 -13.40 -9.80
CA ALA A 153 4.81 -14.77 -9.51
C ALA A 153 4.36 -15.22 -8.10
N ALA A 154 4.38 -14.30 -7.13
CA ALA A 154 3.85 -14.58 -5.79
C ALA A 154 2.32 -14.69 -5.78
N VAL A 155 1.61 -13.80 -6.48
CA VAL A 155 0.15 -13.87 -6.65
C VAL A 155 -0.27 -15.22 -7.22
N ASP A 156 0.44 -15.72 -8.23
CA ASP A 156 0.10 -16.99 -8.93
C ASP A 156 0.32 -18.23 -8.05
N LEU A 157 1.05 -18.11 -6.94
CA LEU A 157 1.21 -19.18 -5.95
C LEU A 157 0.13 -19.16 -4.85
N ILE A 158 -0.69 -18.11 -4.81
CA ILE A 158 -1.77 -18.00 -3.83
C ILE A 158 -3.02 -18.69 -4.38
N ASP A 159 -3.45 -19.71 -3.68
CA ASP A 159 -4.69 -20.44 -3.99
C ASP A 159 -5.85 -19.81 -3.19
N TRP A 160 -6.61 -18.98 -3.91
CA TRP A 160 -7.80 -18.33 -3.39
C TRP A 160 -8.83 -18.11 -4.51
N THR A 161 -9.71 -19.08 -4.71
CA THR A 161 -10.70 -19.12 -5.81
C THR A 161 -11.70 -17.96 -5.77
N ASP A 162 -12.07 -17.48 -4.58
CA ASP A 162 -12.99 -16.35 -4.41
C ASP A 162 -12.28 -14.99 -4.41
N GLY A 163 -11.02 -14.93 -4.85
CA GLY A 163 -10.23 -13.72 -4.94
C GLY A 163 -9.86 -13.33 -6.37
N PHE A 164 -9.55 -12.06 -6.56
CA PHE A 164 -9.02 -11.55 -7.83
C PHE A 164 -7.98 -10.45 -7.58
N CYS A 165 -7.19 -10.15 -8.59
CA CYS A 165 -6.37 -8.96 -8.66
C CYS A 165 -6.38 -8.39 -10.07
N ARG A 166 -6.01 -7.13 -10.21
CA ARG A 166 -5.72 -6.52 -11.51
C ARG A 166 -4.38 -7.05 -12.01
N ARG A 167 -4.31 -7.42 -13.27
CA ARG A 167 -3.09 -7.95 -13.90
C ARG A 167 -2.27 -6.89 -14.64
N ASP A 168 -2.70 -5.65 -14.57
CA ASP A 168 -2.09 -4.50 -15.26
C ASP A 168 -1.46 -3.48 -14.30
N ILE A 169 -1.21 -3.85 -13.03
CA ILE A 169 -0.60 -2.93 -12.06
C ILE A 169 0.83 -2.59 -12.49
N GLY A 170 1.14 -1.29 -12.52
CA GLY A 170 2.46 -0.77 -12.90
C GLY A 170 2.69 -0.59 -14.41
N TRP A 171 1.80 -1.02 -15.29
CA TRP A 171 2.00 -0.99 -16.74
C TRP A 171 2.36 0.38 -17.33
N ARG A 172 1.93 1.46 -16.69
CA ARG A 172 2.23 2.84 -17.14
C ARG A 172 3.65 3.31 -16.81
N ALA A 173 4.32 2.59 -15.92
CA ALA A 173 5.63 2.97 -15.41
C ALA A 173 6.75 2.00 -15.86
N ILE A 174 6.42 1.04 -16.71
CA ILE A 174 7.31 0.05 -17.30
C ILE A 174 7.50 0.30 -18.79
#